data_8ebe499bd7998cf12c112e18452ff3ca
#
_entry.id   8ebe499bd7998cf12c112e18452ff3ca
#
_cell.length_a   1.000
_cell.length_b   1.000
_cell.length_c   1.000
_cell.angle_alpha   90.00
_cell.angle_beta   90.00
_cell.angle_gamma   90.00
#
_symmetry.space_group_name_H-M   'P 1'
#
loop_
_entity.id
_entity.type
_entity.pdbx_description
1 polymer ?
#
loop_
_entity_poly.entity_id
_entity_poly.type
_entity_poly.pdbx_seq_one_letter_code
_entity_poly.pdbx_strand_id
1 'polypeptide(L)'
;STTIVAYNWKNPCKSFKVGNKNLTSKFNKSRIYNWNKQKKQWKAKISLKANKGWKLKKIQYGYDGVKTTVKNNSVVTFKRDWTGSSLSALFVQDKTGIQTWVELGYSQADYPSQNVYDRG
;
A
#
# COMPACT_ATOMS: atom_id res chain seq x y z
N SER A 1 -33.57 -9.80 9.46
CA SER A 1 -32.34 -9.76 10.20
C SER A 1 -31.19 -9.45 9.28
N THR A 2 -30.36 -8.66 9.79
CA THR A 2 -29.21 -8.27 9.02
C THR A 2 -28.13 -9.30 9.25
N THR A 3 -27.80 -9.99 8.21
CA THR A 3 -26.65 -10.85 8.27
C THR A 3 -25.43 -10.01 7.96
N ILE A 4 -24.62 -9.85 8.95
CA ILE A 4 -23.34 -9.19 8.73
C ILE A 4 -22.37 -10.24 8.28
N VAL A 5 -22.01 -10.16 7.05
CA VAL A 5 -20.96 -11.04 6.54
C VAL A 5 -19.64 -10.50 7.07
N ALA A 6 -18.99 -11.30 7.88
CA ALA A 6 -17.69 -10.93 8.39
C ALA A 6 -16.74 -10.77 7.22
N TYR A 7 -16.13 -9.61 7.11
CA TYR A 7 -15.15 -9.38 6.09
C TYR A 7 -13.84 -10.03 6.52
N ASN A 8 -13.46 -11.07 5.83
CA ASN A 8 -12.22 -11.78 6.14
C ASN A 8 -11.12 -11.20 5.26
N TRP A 9 -10.38 -10.27 5.81
CA TRP A 9 -9.25 -9.72 5.10
C TRP A 9 -8.17 -10.77 4.93
N LYS A 10 -7.71 -10.92 3.72
CA LYS A 10 -6.55 -11.77 3.41
C LYS A 10 -5.50 -10.92 2.71
N ASN A 11 -4.29 -11.00 3.20
CA ASN A 11 -3.18 -10.30 2.61
C ASN A 11 -2.86 -10.91 1.24
N PRO A 12 -3.03 -10.16 0.15
CA PRO A 12 -2.72 -10.69 -1.18
C PRO A 12 -1.23 -10.67 -1.50
N CYS A 13 -0.41 -10.12 -0.62
CA CYS A 13 1.02 -9.99 -0.86
C CYS A 13 1.76 -11.20 -0.33
N LYS A 14 2.52 -11.84 -1.19
CA LYS A 14 3.56 -12.76 -0.75
C LYS A 14 4.76 -11.98 -0.25
N SER A 15 5.04 -10.86 -0.89
CA SER A 15 6.17 -10.01 -0.55
C SER A 15 5.84 -8.57 -0.88
N PHE A 16 6.12 -7.67 0.03
CA PHE A 16 6.00 -6.24 -0.17
C PHE A 16 7.25 -5.61 0.43
N LYS A 17 8.24 -5.37 -0.41
CA LYS A 17 9.54 -4.87 0.04
C LYS A 17 9.81 -3.49 -0.53
N VAL A 18 10.34 -2.64 0.31
CA VAL A 18 10.74 -1.29 -0.07
C VAL A 18 12.17 -1.10 0.43
N GLY A 19 13.12 -1.06 -0.50
CA GLY A 19 14.52 -1.09 -0.16
C GLY A 19 14.87 -2.38 0.58
N ASN A 20 15.50 -2.24 1.73
CA ASN A 20 15.83 -3.38 2.58
C ASN A 20 14.76 -3.68 3.64
N LYS A 21 13.61 -3.03 3.55
CA LYS A 21 12.53 -3.21 4.52
C LYS A 21 11.47 -4.14 3.95
N ASN A 22 11.14 -5.16 4.71
CA ASN A 22 10.07 -6.09 4.34
C ASN A 22 8.81 -5.70 5.12
N LEU A 23 7.82 -5.22 4.39
CA LEU A 23 6.59 -4.71 4.98
C LEU A 23 5.42 -5.67 4.82
N THR A 24 5.66 -6.87 4.35
CA THR A 24 4.61 -7.82 4.01
C THR A 24 3.62 -8.04 5.16
N SER A 25 4.15 -8.26 6.36
CA SER A 25 3.29 -8.55 7.52
C SER A 25 2.45 -7.35 7.96
N LYS A 26 2.83 -6.15 7.55
CA LYS A 26 2.04 -4.95 7.89
C LYS A 26 0.67 -4.97 7.24
N PHE A 27 0.48 -5.78 6.21
CA PHE A 27 -0.81 -5.91 5.52
C PHE A 27 -1.59 -7.15 5.93
N ASN A 28 -1.21 -7.79 7.03
CA ASN A 28 -1.92 -9.00 7.47
C ASN A 28 -3.31 -8.71 8.02
N LYS A 29 -3.52 -7.54 8.58
CA LYS A 29 -4.81 -7.18 9.20
C LYS A 29 -5.53 -6.03 8.51
N SER A 30 -4.85 -5.32 7.62
CA SER A 30 -5.41 -4.15 6.98
C SER A 30 -4.78 -3.96 5.61
N ARG A 31 -5.58 -3.41 4.71
CA ARG A 31 -5.07 -3.07 3.39
C ARG A 31 -4.22 -1.80 3.38
N ILE A 32 -4.22 -1.05 4.47
CA ILE A 32 -3.47 0.21 4.55
C ILE A 32 -2.48 0.14 5.69
N TYR A 33 -1.25 0.54 5.40
CA TYR A 33 -0.22 0.72 6.40
C TYR A 33 0.39 2.11 6.24
N ASN A 34 0.31 2.92 7.27
CA ASN A 34 0.89 4.26 7.27
C ASN A 34 2.25 4.23 7.95
N TRP A 35 3.27 4.45 7.15
CA TRP A 35 4.65 4.40 7.61
C TRP A 35 5.12 5.83 7.86
N ASN A 36 4.97 6.28 9.09
CA ASN A 36 5.12 7.68 9.42
C ASN A 36 6.34 8.02 10.28
N LYS A 37 7.30 7.11 10.35
CA LYS A 37 8.53 7.33 11.14
C LYS A 37 9.79 7.27 10.30
N GLN A 38 9.68 7.60 9.03
CA GLN A 38 10.79 7.48 8.10
C GLN A 38 11.41 8.83 7.79
N LYS A 39 12.50 8.81 7.04
CA LYS A 39 13.16 10.03 6.59
C LYS A 39 12.21 10.89 5.76
N LYS A 40 12.48 12.19 5.72
CA LYS A 40 11.66 13.10 4.92
C LYS A 40 11.64 12.71 3.45
N GLN A 41 12.74 12.18 2.95
CA GLN A 41 12.83 11.73 1.57
C GLN A 41 13.67 10.46 1.54
N TRP A 42 13.18 9.48 0.78
CA TRP A 42 13.83 8.20 0.72
C TRP A 42 13.65 7.57 -0.64
N LYS A 43 14.76 7.35 -1.32
CA LYS A 43 14.75 6.59 -2.58
C LYS A 43 14.90 5.12 -2.27
N ALA A 44 14.02 4.32 -2.81
CA ALA A 44 14.06 2.90 -2.54
C ALA A 44 13.54 2.11 -3.73
N LYS A 45 14.15 0.96 -3.94
CA LYS A 45 13.66 0.01 -4.94
C LYS A 45 12.48 -0.74 -4.33
N ILE A 46 11.39 -0.83 -5.07
CA ILE A 46 10.23 -1.59 -4.65
C ILE A 46 10.26 -2.97 -5.28
N SER A 47 9.80 -3.97 -4.52
CA SER A 47 9.70 -5.33 -5.00
C SER A 47 8.48 -5.99 -4.38
N LEU A 48 7.45 -6.19 -5.18
CA LEU A 48 6.19 -6.73 -4.74
C LEU A 48 5.93 -8.05 -5.43
N LYS A 49 5.34 -9.00 -4.71
CA LYS A 49 4.93 -10.29 -5.27
C LYS A 49 3.55 -10.64 -4.76
N ALA A 50 2.75 -11.23 -5.64
CA ALA A 50 1.43 -11.71 -5.27
C ALA A 50 1.54 -13.05 -4.57
N ASN A 51 0.65 -13.27 -3.60
CA ASN A 51 0.50 -14.55 -2.96
C ASN A 51 -0.14 -15.55 -3.93
N LYS A 52 -0.04 -16.83 -3.61
CA LYS A 52 -0.67 -17.87 -4.42
C LYS A 52 -2.17 -17.61 -4.54
N GLY A 53 -2.69 -17.68 -5.74
CA GLY A 53 -4.10 -17.40 -6.01
C GLY A 53 -4.39 -15.94 -6.32
N TRP A 54 -3.37 -15.11 -6.37
CA TRP A 54 -3.49 -13.69 -6.67
C TRP A 54 -2.53 -13.28 -7.77
N LYS A 55 -2.86 -12.20 -8.46
CA LYS A 55 -1.97 -11.57 -9.43
C LYS A 55 -1.79 -10.12 -9.10
N LEU A 56 -0.57 -9.65 -9.18
CA LEU A 56 -0.26 -8.22 -9.07
C LEU A 56 -0.54 -7.59 -10.43
N LYS A 57 -1.51 -6.69 -10.47
CA LYS A 57 -1.96 -6.11 -11.72
C LYS A 57 -1.33 -4.76 -12.00
N LYS A 58 -1.13 -3.95 -10.98
CA LYS A 58 -0.70 -2.56 -11.17
C LYS A 58 -0.10 -2.03 -9.88
N ILE A 59 0.89 -1.16 -10.01
CA ILE A 59 1.48 -0.43 -8.90
C ILE A 59 1.41 1.04 -9.24
N GLN A 60 0.96 1.87 -8.28
CA GLN A 60 0.87 3.30 -8.46
C GLN A 60 1.59 4.03 -7.34
N TYR A 61 2.36 5.04 -7.72
CA TYR A 61 2.98 5.97 -6.78
C TYR A 61 2.13 7.25 -6.77
N GLY A 62 1.79 7.72 -5.58
CA GLY A 62 0.99 8.93 -5.41
C GLY A 62 1.76 10.00 -4.66
N TYR A 63 1.70 11.21 -5.14
CA TYR A 63 2.27 12.37 -4.47
C TYR A 63 1.54 13.62 -4.91
N ASP A 64 1.14 14.43 -3.94
CA ASP A 64 0.48 15.72 -4.18
C ASP A 64 -0.72 15.60 -5.13
N GLY A 65 -1.54 14.59 -4.89
CA GLY A 65 -2.77 14.38 -5.69
C GLY A 65 -2.55 13.75 -7.05
N VAL A 66 -1.31 13.47 -7.42
CA VAL A 66 -1.01 12.85 -8.72
C VAL A 66 -0.61 11.40 -8.51
N LYS A 67 -1.24 10.49 -9.25
CA LYS A 67 -0.89 9.07 -9.23
C LYS A 67 -0.25 8.67 -10.54
N THR A 68 0.86 7.97 -10.43
CA THR A 68 1.65 7.52 -11.58
C THR A 68 1.85 6.02 -11.49
N THR A 69 1.57 5.32 -12.59
CA THR A 69 1.85 3.89 -12.66
C THR A 69 3.35 3.68 -12.74
N VAL A 70 3.86 2.80 -11.89
CA VAL A 70 5.28 2.48 -11.82
C VAL A 70 5.47 0.99 -12.03
N LYS A 71 6.65 0.63 -12.50
CA LYS A 71 7.00 -0.77 -12.71
C LYS A 71 7.51 -1.38 -11.43
N ASN A 72 7.24 -2.67 -11.26
CA ASN A 72 7.85 -3.43 -10.18
C ASN A 72 9.36 -3.44 -10.36
N ASN A 73 10.07 -3.47 -9.25
CA ASN A 73 11.53 -3.45 -9.22
C ASN A 73 12.16 -2.11 -9.67
N SER A 74 11.34 -1.07 -9.76
CA SER A 74 11.86 0.27 -10.03
C SER A 74 12.15 1.01 -8.72
N VAL A 75 12.87 2.12 -8.84
CA VAL A 75 13.16 2.99 -7.70
C VAL A 75 12.15 4.11 -7.66
N VAL A 76 11.55 4.31 -6.50
CA VAL A 76 10.65 5.43 -6.27
C VAL A 76 11.19 6.29 -5.14
N THR A 77 10.83 7.57 -5.16
CA THR A 77 11.23 8.50 -4.12
C THR A 77 10.05 8.78 -3.23
N PHE A 78 10.10 8.27 -2.01
CA PHE A 78 9.08 8.56 -1.02
C PHE A 78 9.39 9.90 -0.38
N LYS A 79 8.35 10.72 -0.24
CA LYS A 79 8.47 12.04 0.38
C LYS A 79 7.51 12.13 1.54
N ARG A 80 8.03 12.58 2.67
CA ARG A 80 7.25 12.73 3.89
C ARG A 80 7.20 14.19 4.29
N ASP A 81 6.93 15.02 3.33
CA ASP A 81 6.59 16.39 3.63
C ASP A 81 5.12 16.41 4.09
N TRP A 82 4.57 17.57 4.26
CA TRP A 82 3.22 17.69 4.79
C TRP A 82 2.15 17.13 3.84
N THR A 83 2.50 16.87 2.61
CA THR A 83 1.59 16.24 1.65
C THR A 83 1.65 14.72 1.73
N GLY A 84 2.82 14.18 2.01
CA GLY A 84 3.01 12.74 2.01
C GLY A 84 3.03 12.12 0.63
N SER A 85 3.43 10.88 0.57
CA SER A 85 3.39 10.07 -0.63
C SER A 85 2.82 8.70 -0.33
N SER A 86 2.50 7.94 -1.36
CA SER A 86 1.92 6.61 -1.18
C SER A 86 2.35 5.67 -2.28
N LEU A 87 2.31 4.39 -1.97
CA LEU A 87 2.52 3.33 -2.95
C LEU A 87 1.35 2.38 -2.84
N SER A 88 0.57 2.26 -3.90
CA SER A 88 -0.61 1.41 -3.94
C SER A 88 -0.40 0.29 -4.92
N ALA A 89 -0.87 -0.89 -4.59
CA ALA A 89 -0.77 -2.04 -5.46
C ALA A 89 -2.13 -2.71 -5.61
N LEU A 90 -2.49 -3.01 -6.85
CA LEU A 90 -3.75 -3.67 -7.17
C LEU A 90 -3.49 -5.15 -7.40
N PHE A 91 -4.16 -5.97 -6.61
CA PHE A 91 -4.11 -7.41 -6.73
C PHE A 91 -5.47 -7.95 -7.17
N VAL A 92 -5.45 -8.99 -7.96
CA VAL A 92 -6.69 -9.62 -8.45
C VAL A 92 -6.65 -11.08 -8.06
N GLN A 93 -7.73 -11.55 -7.41
CA GLN A 93 -7.85 -12.94 -7.03
C GLN A 93 -8.22 -13.77 -8.26
N ASP A 94 -7.48 -14.86 -8.48
CA ASP A 94 -7.63 -15.67 -9.70
C ASP A 94 -9.03 -16.28 -9.81
N LYS A 95 -9.53 -16.83 -8.71
CA LYS A 95 -10.81 -17.55 -8.75
C LYS A 95 -12.02 -16.65 -8.92
N THR A 96 -12.00 -15.50 -8.29
CA THR A 96 -13.17 -14.64 -8.20
C THR A 96 -13.10 -13.39 -9.06
N GLY A 97 -11.89 -12.99 -9.45
CA GLY A 97 -11.69 -11.73 -10.12
C GLY A 97 -11.81 -10.52 -9.20
N ILE A 98 -11.93 -10.75 -7.90
CA ILE A 98 -12.02 -9.65 -6.94
C ILE A 98 -10.73 -8.85 -6.94
N GLN A 99 -10.87 -7.55 -7.03
CA GLN A 99 -9.75 -6.62 -7.02
C GLN A 99 -9.55 -6.06 -5.62
N THR A 100 -8.31 -6.06 -5.17
CA THR A 100 -7.95 -5.60 -3.85
C THR A 100 -6.75 -4.68 -3.94
N TRP A 101 -6.91 -3.47 -3.41
CA TRP A 101 -5.80 -2.54 -3.30
C TRP A 101 -5.14 -2.66 -1.93
N VAL A 102 -3.82 -2.67 -1.91
CA VAL A 102 -3.07 -2.44 -0.69
C VAL A 102 -2.30 -1.14 -0.84
N GLU A 103 -2.12 -0.43 0.25
CA GLU A 103 -1.54 0.90 0.18
C GLU A 103 -0.55 1.12 1.31
N LEU A 104 0.64 1.54 0.94
CA LEU A 104 1.64 2.04 1.86
C LEU A 104 1.57 3.55 1.85
N GLY A 105 1.18 4.15 2.98
CA GLY A 105 1.26 5.59 3.15
C GLY A 105 2.61 5.98 3.74
N TYR A 106 3.18 7.06 3.25
CA TYR A 106 4.45 7.57 3.71
C TYR A 106 4.27 9.06 4.00
N SER A 107 4.06 9.39 5.27
CA SER A 107 3.65 10.73 5.66
C SER A 107 4.25 11.12 7.00
N GLN A 108 4.04 12.36 7.40
CA GLN A 108 4.48 12.82 8.71
C GLN A 108 3.66 12.16 9.81
N ALA A 109 4.35 11.80 10.89
CA ALA A 109 3.74 11.06 11.99
C ALA A 109 2.62 11.85 12.67
N ASP A 110 2.76 13.14 12.72
CA ASP A 110 1.86 14.01 13.48
C ASP A 110 0.93 14.83 12.58
N TYR A 111 0.72 14.38 11.36
CA TYR A 111 -0.16 15.09 10.46
C TYR A 111 -1.61 14.62 10.70
N PRO A 112 -2.38 15.36 11.50
CA PRO A 112 -3.64 14.85 12.01
C PRO A 112 -4.77 14.84 10.98
N SER A 113 -4.73 15.71 10.01
CA SER A 113 -5.81 15.78 9.04
C SER A 113 -5.98 14.50 8.24
N GLN A 114 -4.94 13.74 8.09
CA GLN A 114 -5.03 12.47 7.37
C GLN A 114 -5.87 11.47 8.13
N ASN A 115 -5.75 11.45 9.42
CA ASN A 115 -6.51 10.51 10.23
C ASN A 115 -8.01 10.79 10.14
N VAL A 116 -8.35 12.04 9.96
CA VAL A 116 -9.75 12.44 9.87
C VAL A 116 -10.38 11.91 8.59
N TYR A 117 -9.65 11.96 7.51
CA TYR A 117 -10.19 11.55 6.22
C TYR A 117 -10.17 10.05 6.02
N ASP A 118 -9.28 9.37 6.69
CA ASP A 118 -9.09 7.95 6.47
C ASP A 118 -10.25 7.11 6.95
N ARG A 119 -11.10 7.66 7.75
CA ARG A 119 -12.21 6.90 8.25
C ARG A 119 -13.37 6.77 7.28
N GLY A 120 -13.26 7.40 6.18
CA GLY A 120 -14.32 7.39 5.17
C GLY A 120 -14.85 6.02 4.84
#